data_21773df959ed353b96425b876e732788
#
_entry.id   21773df959ed353b96425b876e732788
#
_cell.length_a   1.000
_cell.length_b   1.000
_cell.length_c   1.000
_cell.angle_alpha   90.00
_cell.angle_beta   90.00
_cell.angle_gamma   90.00
#
_symmetry.space_group_name_H-M   'P 1'
#
loop_
_entity.id
_entity.type
_entity.pdbx_description
1 polymer ?
#
loop_
_entity_poly.entity_id
_entity_poly.type
_entity_poly.pdbx_seq_one_letter_code
_entity_poly.pdbx_strand_id
1 'polypeptide(L)'
;GLGDVYKRQEAVNYCIMEAQKAGKPVVINMSFGNNQGSHDGTDLLSTYLNAASDVWKNVIVCGSGNEAGNGIHASGMLSGRKAESVELAVGEYESGFNLQLWKNYSDEYGVELIAPSGERSGNLRTYGADRVSLDNTQVYVYYGQPTPYSRYQQIYFEFVPAGGYVTPGVWRIVLTPVRIVDGRYDLWLQESATLNEDTRFFSPSEETTLTVPSAAGKVITCLLYTSPS
;
A
#
# COMPACT_ATOMS: atom_id res chain seq x y z
N GLY A 1 0.45 5.25 10.91
CA GLY A 1 0.69 6.68 10.67
C GLY A 1 2.14 7.09 10.95
N LEU A 2 2.52 8.33 10.68
CA LEU A 2 3.89 8.85 10.91
C LEU A 2 4.40 8.58 12.35
N GLY A 3 3.52 8.62 13.35
CA GLY A 3 3.88 8.31 14.73
C GLY A 3 4.37 6.87 14.95
N ASP A 4 3.85 5.91 14.22
CA ASP A 4 4.28 4.52 14.32
C ASP A 4 5.64 4.30 13.64
N VAL A 5 5.87 4.93 12.50
CA VAL A 5 7.17 4.91 11.82
C VAL A 5 8.24 5.48 12.74
N TYR A 6 7.97 6.62 13.38
CA TYR A 6 8.89 7.29 14.29
C TYR A 6 9.25 6.41 15.51
N LYS A 7 8.24 5.81 16.17
CA LYS A 7 8.46 4.90 17.31
C LYS A 7 9.31 3.68 16.94
N ARG A 8 9.10 3.13 15.74
CA ARG A 8 9.89 2.00 15.23
C ARG A 8 11.34 2.39 14.98
N GLN A 9 11.56 3.57 14.41
CA GLN A 9 12.91 4.14 14.22
C GLN A 9 13.62 4.35 15.56
N GLU A 10 12.94 4.90 16.56
CA GLU A 10 13.50 5.08 17.91
C GLU A 10 13.87 3.74 18.56
N ALA A 11 13.03 2.71 18.44
CA ALA A 11 13.30 1.40 18.99
C ALA A 11 14.55 0.75 18.35
N VAL A 12 14.67 0.81 17.02
CA VAL A 12 15.86 0.30 16.31
C VAL A 12 17.12 1.06 16.74
N ASN A 13 17.04 2.39 16.79
CA ASN A 13 18.16 3.22 17.24
C ASN A 13 18.58 2.89 18.66
N TYR A 14 17.61 2.72 19.56
CA TYR A 14 17.88 2.33 20.95
C TYR A 14 18.65 1.00 21.02
N CYS A 15 18.22 -0.02 20.30
CA CYS A 15 18.90 -1.32 20.27
C CYS A 15 20.36 -1.21 19.78
N ILE A 16 20.60 -0.41 18.73
CA ILE A 16 21.95 -0.19 18.19
C ILE A 16 22.82 0.56 19.21
N MET A 17 22.29 1.59 19.85
CA MET A 17 23.03 2.38 20.85
C MET A 17 23.40 1.53 22.07
N GLU A 18 22.52 0.70 22.57
CA GLU A 18 22.81 -0.18 23.71
C GLU A 18 23.84 -1.25 23.34
N ALA A 19 23.79 -1.78 22.14
CA ALA A 19 24.79 -2.70 21.62
C ALA A 19 26.19 -2.03 21.52
N GLN A 20 26.24 -0.79 21.05
CA GLN A 20 27.47 0.01 20.98
C GLN A 20 28.07 0.23 22.40
N LYS A 21 27.24 0.64 23.36
CA LYS A 21 27.67 0.81 24.75
C LYS A 21 28.22 -0.49 25.37
N ALA A 22 27.60 -1.60 25.04
CA ALA A 22 28.02 -2.93 25.47
C ALA A 22 29.24 -3.49 24.72
N GLY A 23 29.65 -2.86 23.61
CA GLY A 23 30.70 -3.34 22.72
C GLY A 23 30.36 -4.64 21.99
N LYS A 24 29.06 -4.97 21.84
CA LYS A 24 28.55 -6.24 21.27
C LYS A 24 27.82 -6.03 19.94
N PRO A 25 27.89 -7.02 19.02
CA PRO A 25 26.98 -7.01 17.87
C PRO A 25 25.52 -7.21 18.31
N VAL A 26 24.57 -6.81 17.46
CA VAL A 26 23.14 -6.94 17.71
C VAL A 26 22.42 -7.50 16.49
N VAL A 27 21.44 -8.35 16.71
CA VAL A 27 20.45 -8.78 15.72
C VAL A 27 19.10 -8.23 16.15
N ILE A 28 18.46 -7.50 15.26
CA ILE A 28 17.14 -6.90 15.48
C ILE A 28 16.13 -7.65 14.59
N ASN A 29 15.19 -8.36 15.22
CA ASN A 29 14.12 -9.04 14.53
C ASN A 29 12.85 -8.19 14.55
N MET A 30 12.33 -7.88 13.35
CA MET A 30 11.14 -7.08 13.13
C MET A 30 10.05 -7.96 12.51
N SER A 31 9.34 -8.72 13.34
CA SER A 31 8.25 -9.60 12.91
C SER A 31 6.94 -8.82 12.77
N PHE A 32 6.94 -7.77 11.98
CA PHE A 32 5.75 -7.01 11.60
C PHE A 32 5.91 -6.51 10.17
N GLY A 33 4.79 -6.21 9.56
CA GLY A 33 4.72 -5.57 8.25
C GLY A 33 3.39 -4.86 8.07
N ASN A 34 3.29 -4.03 7.06
CA ASN A 34 2.05 -3.44 6.60
C ASN A 34 2.09 -3.25 5.09
N ASN A 35 0.93 -2.92 4.50
CA ASN A 35 0.81 -2.69 3.06
C ASN A 35 0.85 -1.19 2.71
N GLN A 36 1.31 -0.34 3.63
CA GLN A 36 1.36 1.11 3.45
C GLN A 36 2.72 1.52 2.88
N GLY A 37 2.80 1.74 1.58
CA GLY A 37 4.03 2.18 0.94
C GLY A 37 4.15 1.74 -0.51
N SER A 38 5.25 2.11 -1.14
CA SER A 38 5.54 1.81 -2.55
C SER A 38 6.00 0.36 -2.81
N HIS A 39 6.24 -0.42 -1.78
CA HIS A 39 6.77 -1.79 -1.82
C HIS A 39 8.10 -1.95 -2.62
N ASP A 40 8.80 -0.84 -2.87
CA ASP A 40 10.09 -0.78 -3.57
C ASP A 40 11.27 -0.46 -2.64
N GLY A 41 11.02 -0.38 -1.33
CA GLY A 41 12.03 -0.06 -0.32
C GLY A 41 12.42 1.42 -0.24
N THR A 42 11.66 2.32 -0.88
CA THR A 42 11.90 3.77 -0.83
C THR A 42 11.05 4.51 0.20
N ASP A 43 10.16 3.82 0.91
CA ASP A 43 9.41 4.38 2.02
C ASP A 43 10.31 4.83 3.18
N LEU A 44 9.77 5.68 4.07
CA LEU A 44 10.54 6.29 5.15
C LEU A 44 11.16 5.27 6.11
N LEU A 45 10.44 4.18 6.42
CA LEU A 45 10.96 3.16 7.33
C LEU A 45 12.06 2.34 6.65
N SER A 46 11.84 1.90 5.43
CA SER A 46 12.83 1.15 4.64
C SER A 46 14.11 1.95 4.43
N THR A 47 13.98 3.24 4.11
CA THR A 47 15.13 4.16 3.96
C THR A 47 15.89 4.30 5.27
N TYR A 48 15.19 4.44 6.40
CA TYR A 48 15.82 4.50 7.70
C TYR A 48 16.56 3.20 8.05
N LEU A 49 15.94 2.04 7.82
CA LEU A 49 16.56 0.73 8.10
C LEU A 49 17.81 0.50 7.24
N ASN A 50 17.76 0.91 5.98
CA ASN A 50 18.94 0.88 5.11
C ASN A 50 20.10 1.70 5.69
N ALA A 51 19.83 2.90 6.20
CA ALA A 51 20.84 3.73 6.85
C ALA A 51 21.30 3.15 8.20
N ALA A 52 20.38 2.64 9.01
CA ALA A 52 20.68 2.03 10.31
C ALA A 52 21.55 0.77 10.17
N SER A 53 21.37 0.00 9.11
CA SER A 53 22.17 -1.21 8.81
C SER A 53 23.65 -0.91 8.58
N ASP A 54 24.02 0.33 8.27
CA ASP A 54 25.41 0.76 8.11
C ASP A 54 26.05 1.21 9.45
N VAL A 55 25.27 1.28 10.52
CA VAL A 55 25.72 1.78 11.83
C VAL A 55 26.07 0.60 12.73
N TRP A 56 27.34 0.51 13.15
CA TRP A 56 27.77 -0.55 14.07
C TRP A 56 27.66 -1.96 13.47
N LYS A 57 27.88 -2.97 14.33
CA LYS A 57 27.80 -4.40 14.00
C LYS A 57 26.37 -4.89 14.23
N ASN A 58 25.47 -4.54 13.32
CA ASN A 58 24.07 -4.96 13.43
C ASN A 58 23.59 -5.76 12.22
N VAL A 59 22.55 -6.55 12.42
CA VAL A 59 21.77 -7.22 11.38
C VAL A 59 20.32 -6.99 11.69
N ILE A 60 19.56 -6.50 10.70
CA ILE A 60 18.12 -6.30 10.79
C ILE A 60 17.43 -7.38 9.97
N VAL A 61 16.50 -8.09 10.58
CA VAL A 61 15.71 -9.16 9.94
C VAL A 61 14.24 -8.73 9.95
N CYS A 62 13.59 -8.78 8.80
CA CYS A 62 12.17 -8.45 8.65
C CYS A 62 11.38 -9.65 8.13
N GLY A 63 10.16 -9.83 8.63
CA GLY A 63 9.23 -10.80 8.07
C GLY A 63 8.69 -10.33 6.72
N SER A 64 8.58 -11.23 5.74
CA SER A 64 8.06 -10.94 4.40
C SER A 64 6.58 -10.56 4.34
N GLY A 65 5.84 -10.89 5.41
CA GLY A 65 4.38 -10.85 5.43
C GLY A 65 3.74 -12.18 5.02
N ASN A 66 2.44 -12.26 5.16
CA ASN A 66 1.61 -13.46 4.90
C ASN A 66 0.33 -13.12 4.13
N GLU A 67 0.33 -12.00 3.41
CA GLU A 67 -0.87 -11.42 2.81
C GLU A 67 -1.10 -11.82 1.33
N ALA A 68 -0.14 -12.51 0.71
CA ALA A 68 -0.15 -12.78 -0.73
C ALA A 68 -1.42 -13.49 -1.23
N GLY A 69 -1.95 -14.44 -0.46
CA GLY A 69 -3.17 -15.20 -0.81
C GLY A 69 -4.49 -14.51 -0.45
N ASN A 70 -4.46 -13.34 0.21
CA ASN A 70 -5.66 -12.73 0.77
C ASN A 70 -6.43 -11.82 -0.22
N GLY A 71 -5.96 -11.72 -1.47
CA GLY A 71 -6.63 -10.94 -2.51
C GLY A 71 -6.57 -9.43 -2.31
N ILE A 72 -5.59 -8.93 -1.55
CA ILE A 72 -5.46 -7.51 -1.18
C ILE A 72 -4.55 -6.71 -2.11
N HIS A 73 -3.95 -7.34 -3.10
CA HIS A 73 -3.13 -6.69 -4.12
C HIS A 73 -3.65 -6.99 -5.52
N ALA A 74 -3.67 -5.98 -6.38
CA ALA A 74 -3.91 -6.11 -7.81
C ALA A 74 -2.88 -5.26 -8.57
N SER A 75 -2.44 -5.75 -9.71
CA SER A 75 -1.47 -5.05 -10.55
C SER A 75 -1.82 -5.19 -12.02
N GLY A 76 -1.32 -4.27 -12.83
CA GLY A 76 -1.51 -4.32 -14.27
C GLY A 76 -0.55 -3.39 -15.03
N MET A 77 -0.77 -3.35 -16.34
CA MET A 77 0.07 -2.60 -17.27
C MET A 77 -0.80 -1.83 -18.25
N LEU A 78 -0.94 -0.53 -18.06
CA LEU A 78 -1.62 0.32 -19.03
C LEU A 78 -0.79 0.44 -20.31
N SER A 79 -1.43 0.25 -21.44
CA SER A 79 -0.80 0.39 -22.75
C SER A 79 -1.74 1.04 -23.76
N GLY A 80 -1.20 1.87 -24.63
CA GLY A 80 -1.98 2.52 -25.68
C GLY A 80 -3.03 3.48 -25.13
N ARG A 81 -4.27 3.39 -25.62
CA ARG A 81 -5.39 4.27 -25.26
C ARG A 81 -6.57 3.53 -24.63
N LYS A 82 -6.45 2.23 -24.42
CA LYS A 82 -7.54 1.43 -23.84
C LYS A 82 -7.57 1.63 -22.34
N ALA A 83 -8.74 2.01 -21.80
CA ALA A 83 -8.97 2.06 -20.38
C ALA A 83 -8.98 0.64 -19.80
N GLU A 84 -8.46 0.49 -18.58
CA GLU A 84 -8.53 -0.74 -17.78
C GLU A 84 -9.44 -0.52 -16.58
N SER A 85 -10.09 -1.59 -16.15
CA SER A 85 -10.98 -1.59 -15.00
C SER A 85 -10.53 -2.65 -14.02
N VAL A 86 -10.23 -2.24 -12.80
CA VAL A 86 -9.93 -3.14 -11.69
C VAL A 86 -11.17 -3.29 -10.83
N GLU A 87 -11.60 -4.51 -10.59
CA GLU A 87 -12.79 -4.83 -9.81
C GLU A 87 -12.42 -5.19 -8.37
N LEU A 88 -13.09 -4.53 -7.44
CA LEU A 88 -12.96 -4.69 -6.00
C LEU A 88 -14.30 -5.14 -5.42
N ALA A 89 -14.34 -6.34 -4.84
CA ALA A 89 -15.45 -6.76 -4.00
C ALA A 89 -15.36 -6.06 -2.65
N VAL A 90 -16.47 -5.52 -2.18
CA VAL A 90 -16.63 -5.01 -0.82
C VAL A 90 -17.68 -5.86 -0.14
N GLY A 91 -17.30 -6.50 0.98
CA GLY A 91 -18.17 -7.36 1.77
C GLY A 91 -19.27 -6.59 2.50
N GLU A 92 -20.29 -7.32 2.97
CA GLU A 92 -21.31 -6.75 3.84
C GLU A 92 -20.68 -6.34 5.19
N TYR A 93 -21.19 -5.27 5.78
CA TYR A 93 -20.73 -4.76 7.08
C TYR A 93 -19.30 -4.20 7.09
N GLU A 94 -18.76 -3.79 5.93
CA GLU A 94 -17.45 -3.13 5.87
C GLU A 94 -17.56 -1.73 6.50
N SER A 95 -16.83 -1.50 7.58
CA SER A 95 -16.92 -0.27 8.38
C SER A 95 -16.17 0.91 7.77
N GLY A 96 -15.30 0.63 6.81
CA GLY A 96 -14.45 1.58 6.11
C GLY A 96 -13.08 0.98 5.84
N PHE A 97 -12.46 1.39 4.75
CA PHE A 97 -11.15 0.89 4.37
C PHE A 97 -10.40 1.91 3.50
N ASN A 98 -9.10 1.66 3.35
CA ASN A 98 -8.29 2.41 2.44
C ASN A 98 -7.74 1.54 1.30
N LEU A 99 -7.52 2.21 0.17
CA LEU A 99 -6.94 1.66 -1.04
C LEU A 99 -5.83 2.59 -1.51
N GLN A 100 -4.71 2.05 -1.90
CA GLN A 100 -3.59 2.79 -2.46
C GLN A 100 -3.37 2.35 -3.90
N LEU A 101 -3.32 3.31 -4.80
CA LEU A 101 -2.89 3.11 -6.18
C LEU A 101 -1.49 3.74 -6.33
N TRP A 102 -0.55 2.93 -6.75
CA TRP A 102 0.82 3.35 -7.02
C TRP A 102 1.12 3.26 -8.52
N LYS A 103 1.72 4.30 -9.07
CA LYS A 103 2.08 4.41 -10.47
C LYS A 103 3.39 5.17 -10.64
N ASN A 104 4.03 5.03 -11.81
CA ASN A 104 5.14 5.92 -12.14
C ASN A 104 4.64 7.36 -12.22
N TYR A 105 5.40 8.28 -11.66
CA TYR A 105 5.04 9.70 -11.65
C TYR A 105 4.95 10.30 -13.06
N SER A 106 5.72 9.76 -14.01
CA SER A 106 5.73 10.19 -15.41
C SER A 106 4.48 9.78 -16.20
N ASP A 107 3.70 8.82 -15.69
CA ASP A 107 2.46 8.39 -16.32
C ASP A 107 1.32 9.35 -15.99
N GLU A 108 0.53 9.68 -16.97
CA GLU A 108 -0.69 10.46 -16.83
C GLU A 108 -1.88 9.61 -17.27
N TYR A 109 -2.83 9.40 -16.36
CA TYR A 109 -4.10 8.78 -16.66
C TYR A 109 -5.20 9.27 -15.73
N GLY A 110 -6.44 9.27 -16.26
CA GLY A 110 -7.62 9.56 -15.48
C GLY A 110 -7.98 8.38 -14.58
N VAL A 111 -8.49 8.69 -13.41
CA VAL A 111 -9.03 7.71 -12.47
C VAL A 111 -10.50 8.00 -12.25
N GLU A 112 -11.35 7.00 -12.38
CA GLU A 112 -12.78 7.07 -12.13
C GLU A 112 -13.19 5.92 -11.23
N LEU A 113 -14.08 6.18 -10.29
CA LEU A 113 -14.71 5.18 -9.45
C LEU A 113 -16.14 4.92 -9.93
N ILE A 114 -16.54 3.66 -9.96
CA ILE A 114 -17.91 3.24 -10.25
C ILE A 114 -18.39 2.39 -9.06
N ALA A 115 -19.47 2.84 -8.43
CA ALA A 115 -20.11 2.17 -7.32
C ALA A 115 -20.90 0.91 -7.76
N PRO A 116 -21.31 0.03 -6.84
CA PRO A 116 -22.10 -1.16 -7.16
C PRO A 116 -23.42 -0.86 -7.87
N SER A 117 -24.07 0.27 -7.62
CA SER A 117 -25.27 0.72 -8.33
C SER A 117 -25.01 1.09 -9.80
N GLY A 118 -23.74 1.33 -10.17
CA GLY A 118 -23.33 1.91 -11.45
C GLY A 118 -23.16 3.44 -11.41
N GLU A 119 -23.36 4.07 -10.25
CA GLU A 119 -23.07 5.49 -10.06
C GLU A 119 -21.56 5.76 -10.27
N ARG A 120 -21.26 6.88 -10.95
CA ARG A 120 -19.89 7.17 -11.42
C ARG A 120 -19.39 8.48 -10.80
N SER A 121 -18.12 8.47 -10.36
CA SER A 121 -17.48 9.70 -9.88
C SER A 121 -17.17 10.72 -10.99
N GLY A 122 -17.15 10.26 -12.26
CA GLY A 122 -16.43 10.97 -13.30
C GLY A 122 -14.92 10.93 -13.06
N ASN A 123 -14.16 11.59 -13.94
CA ASN A 123 -12.73 11.70 -13.77
C ASN A 123 -12.39 12.52 -12.50
N LEU A 124 -11.71 11.88 -11.57
CA LEU A 124 -11.19 12.53 -10.39
C LEU A 124 -10.07 13.52 -10.77
N ARG A 125 -9.86 14.53 -9.92
CA ARG A 125 -8.72 15.45 -10.09
C ARG A 125 -7.41 14.66 -10.06
N THR A 126 -6.40 15.19 -10.70
CA THR A 126 -5.08 14.55 -10.78
C THR A 126 -4.06 15.10 -9.79
N TYR A 127 -4.47 16.00 -8.90
CA TYR A 127 -3.61 16.64 -7.89
C TYR A 127 -4.41 17.09 -6.67
N GLY A 128 -3.71 17.18 -5.53
CA GLY A 128 -4.30 17.67 -4.28
C GLY A 128 -5.20 16.63 -3.61
N ALA A 129 -6.40 17.04 -3.28
CA ALA A 129 -7.42 16.18 -2.67
C ALA A 129 -8.77 16.36 -3.37
N ASP A 130 -9.54 15.29 -3.41
CA ASP A 130 -10.89 15.27 -3.93
C ASP A 130 -11.82 14.52 -2.97
N ARG A 131 -13.11 14.72 -3.09
CA ARG A 131 -14.12 13.98 -2.33
C ARG A 131 -15.32 13.73 -3.22
N VAL A 132 -15.73 12.48 -3.31
CA VAL A 132 -16.92 12.06 -4.05
C VAL A 132 -17.86 11.27 -3.14
N SER A 133 -19.16 11.39 -3.39
CA SER A 133 -20.17 10.56 -2.73
C SER A 133 -20.79 9.68 -3.78
N LEU A 134 -20.75 8.38 -3.56
CA LEU A 134 -21.26 7.35 -4.46
C LEU A 134 -22.06 6.35 -3.62
N ASP A 135 -23.30 6.12 -3.99
CA ASP A 135 -24.23 5.35 -3.17
C ASP A 135 -24.24 5.88 -1.70
N ASN A 136 -24.09 4.97 -0.72
CA ASN A 136 -23.99 5.33 0.70
C ASN A 136 -22.53 5.47 1.18
N THR A 137 -21.60 5.82 0.30
CA THR A 137 -20.17 5.87 0.61
C THR A 137 -19.56 7.19 0.19
N GLN A 138 -18.80 7.79 1.09
CA GLN A 138 -17.93 8.92 0.77
C GLN A 138 -16.53 8.39 0.50
N VAL A 139 -15.93 8.79 -0.62
CA VAL A 139 -14.55 8.44 -0.94
C VAL A 139 -13.71 9.72 -0.95
N TYR A 140 -12.75 9.78 -0.05
CA TYR A 140 -11.73 10.82 -0.04
C TYR A 140 -10.53 10.35 -0.85
N VAL A 141 -10.04 11.20 -1.73
CA VAL A 141 -8.94 10.87 -2.64
C VAL A 141 -7.81 11.88 -2.45
N TYR A 142 -6.60 11.37 -2.19
CA TYR A 142 -5.42 12.21 -1.97
C TYR A 142 -4.33 11.83 -2.97
N TYR A 143 -3.84 12.82 -3.71
CA TYR A 143 -2.76 12.65 -4.67
C TYR A 143 -1.43 13.01 -4.03
N GLY A 144 -0.55 12.03 -3.93
CA GLY A 144 0.80 12.22 -3.40
C GLY A 144 1.62 13.17 -4.28
N GLN A 145 2.41 14.00 -3.61
CA GLN A 145 3.36 14.88 -4.28
C GLN A 145 4.61 14.10 -4.71
N PRO A 146 5.32 14.55 -5.76
CA PRO A 146 6.61 13.97 -6.11
C PRO A 146 7.57 14.08 -4.93
N THR A 147 8.33 13.04 -4.71
CA THR A 147 9.39 13.03 -3.71
C THR A 147 10.74 12.82 -4.37
N PRO A 148 11.83 13.37 -3.82
CA PRO A 148 13.17 13.12 -4.38
C PRO A 148 13.66 11.68 -4.16
N TYR A 149 12.93 10.87 -3.40
CA TYR A 149 13.31 9.52 -2.99
C TYR A 149 12.59 8.42 -3.78
N SER A 150 11.46 8.74 -4.41
CA SER A 150 10.68 7.77 -5.17
C SER A 150 10.22 8.35 -6.50
N ARG A 151 10.31 7.54 -7.54
CA ARG A 151 9.73 7.84 -8.87
C ARG A 151 8.24 7.52 -8.95
N TYR A 152 7.66 6.97 -7.89
CA TYR A 152 6.27 6.56 -7.85
C TYR A 152 5.40 7.61 -7.17
N GLN A 153 4.19 7.75 -7.69
CA GLN A 153 3.12 8.56 -7.11
C GLN A 153 2.11 7.65 -6.45
N GLN A 154 1.77 7.99 -5.22
CA GLN A 154 0.63 7.39 -4.53
C GLN A 154 -0.65 8.17 -4.84
N ILE A 155 -1.73 7.45 -5.11
CA ILE A 155 -3.09 7.97 -5.03
C ILE A 155 -3.78 7.16 -3.94
N TYR A 156 -4.15 7.84 -2.87
CA TYR A 156 -4.75 7.22 -1.69
C TYR A 156 -6.24 7.46 -1.67
N PHE A 157 -7.01 6.41 -1.49
CA PHE A 157 -8.46 6.45 -1.37
C PHE A 157 -8.86 5.99 0.03
N GLU A 158 -9.76 6.74 0.66
CA GLU A 158 -10.36 6.39 1.93
C GLU A 158 -11.87 6.25 1.74
N PHE A 159 -12.37 5.04 1.88
CA PHE A 159 -13.78 4.71 1.76
C PHE A 159 -14.43 4.79 3.14
N VAL A 160 -15.35 5.73 3.30
CA VAL A 160 -16.02 6.01 4.56
C VAL A 160 -17.54 5.91 4.35
N PRO A 161 -18.27 5.13 5.16
CA PRO A 161 -19.71 5.06 5.03
C PRO A 161 -20.36 6.40 5.39
N ALA A 162 -21.35 6.83 4.61
CA ALA A 162 -22.18 7.99 4.96
C ALA A 162 -23.14 7.68 6.10
N GLY A 163 -23.40 6.41 6.36
CA GLY A 163 -24.19 5.89 7.48
C GLY A 163 -24.14 4.37 7.49
N GLY A 164 -23.83 3.78 8.65
CA GLY A 164 -23.71 2.33 8.80
C GLY A 164 -22.42 1.77 8.21
N TYR A 165 -22.50 1.20 7.02
CA TYR A 165 -21.38 0.49 6.36
C TYR A 165 -21.14 1.03 4.94
N VAL A 166 -19.95 0.81 4.43
CA VAL A 166 -19.59 1.06 3.02
C VAL A 166 -20.54 0.23 2.14
N THR A 167 -20.98 0.79 1.03
CA THR A 167 -21.88 0.09 0.10
C THR A 167 -21.25 -1.22 -0.38
N PRO A 168 -21.82 -2.38 -0.03
CA PRO A 168 -21.30 -3.66 -0.43
C PRO A 168 -21.53 -3.95 -1.91
N GLY A 169 -20.71 -4.82 -2.49
CA GLY A 169 -20.80 -5.21 -3.89
C GLY A 169 -19.55 -4.90 -4.68
N VAL A 170 -19.68 -4.85 -6.00
CA VAL A 170 -18.53 -4.68 -6.90
C VAL A 170 -18.29 -3.20 -7.22
N TRP A 171 -17.22 -2.69 -6.66
CA TRP A 171 -16.66 -1.40 -7.05
C TRP A 171 -15.69 -1.57 -8.22
N ARG A 172 -15.59 -0.56 -9.07
CA ARG A 172 -14.62 -0.55 -10.17
C ARG A 172 -13.77 0.69 -10.10
N ILE A 173 -12.47 0.50 -10.24
CA ILE A 173 -11.48 1.56 -10.41
C ILE A 173 -11.10 1.56 -11.89
N VAL A 174 -11.51 2.59 -12.63
CA VAL A 174 -11.26 2.70 -14.07
C VAL A 174 -10.08 3.63 -14.29
N LEU A 175 -9.06 3.12 -14.98
CA LEU A 175 -7.82 3.82 -15.30
C LEU A 175 -7.82 4.12 -16.80
N THR A 176 -7.87 5.41 -17.18
CA THR A 176 -7.94 5.84 -18.58
C THR A 176 -6.62 6.49 -19.00
N PRO A 177 -5.81 5.85 -19.86
CA PRO A 177 -4.51 6.37 -20.27
C PRO A 177 -4.63 7.74 -20.98
N VAL A 178 -3.75 8.68 -20.60
CA VAL A 178 -3.55 9.98 -21.28
C VAL A 178 -2.16 10.01 -21.90
N ARG A 179 -1.13 9.82 -21.10
CA ARG A 179 0.26 9.71 -21.53
C ARG A 179 0.97 8.65 -20.71
N ILE A 180 1.39 7.57 -21.33
CA ILE A 180 2.00 6.43 -20.68
C ILE A 180 3.49 6.36 -21.05
N VAL A 181 4.33 6.27 -20.04
CA VAL A 181 5.80 6.11 -20.13
C VAL A 181 6.21 4.72 -19.66
N ASP A 182 5.74 4.30 -18.50
CA ASP A 182 5.97 2.98 -17.89
C ASP A 182 4.70 2.12 -18.02
N GLY A 183 3.60 2.64 -17.52
CA GLY A 183 2.28 2.01 -17.58
C GLY A 183 1.98 1.06 -16.44
N ARG A 184 2.98 0.60 -15.68
CA ARG A 184 2.76 -0.27 -14.53
C ARG A 184 1.95 0.46 -13.46
N TYR A 185 0.98 -0.23 -12.90
CA TYR A 185 0.26 0.20 -11.71
C TYR A 185 0.08 -0.96 -10.74
N ASP A 186 0.06 -0.62 -9.46
CA ASP A 186 -0.18 -1.54 -8.37
C ASP A 186 -1.23 -0.94 -7.43
N LEU A 187 -2.19 -1.76 -6.98
CA LEU A 187 -3.21 -1.39 -6.01
C LEU A 187 -3.09 -2.29 -4.79
N TRP A 188 -3.03 -1.69 -3.60
CA TRP A 188 -3.05 -2.40 -2.32
C TRP A 188 -4.20 -1.93 -1.45
N LEU A 189 -4.92 -2.89 -0.90
CA LEU A 189 -5.79 -2.66 0.25
C LEU A 189 -4.95 -2.60 1.54
N GLN A 190 -5.56 -2.16 2.61
CA GLN A 190 -4.97 -2.31 3.96
C GLN A 190 -4.80 -3.79 4.32
N GLU A 191 -4.22 -4.05 5.50
CA GLU A 191 -4.01 -5.42 5.98
C GLU A 191 -5.34 -6.18 6.05
N SER A 192 -5.36 -7.43 5.58
CA SER A 192 -6.56 -8.27 5.52
C SER A 192 -7.23 -8.46 6.88
N ALA A 193 -6.46 -8.51 7.96
CA ALA A 193 -6.96 -8.62 9.33
C ALA A 193 -7.85 -7.45 9.78
N THR A 194 -7.83 -6.33 9.05
CA THR A 194 -8.63 -5.13 9.33
C THR A 194 -9.78 -4.94 8.33
N LEU A 195 -9.92 -5.85 7.38
CA LEU A 195 -10.97 -5.88 6.38
C LEU A 195 -12.01 -6.94 6.72
N ASN A 196 -13.20 -6.77 6.16
CA ASN A 196 -14.15 -7.86 6.08
C ASN A 196 -13.59 -8.97 5.16
N GLU A 197 -13.87 -10.23 5.47
CA GLU A 197 -13.32 -11.41 4.77
C GLU A 197 -13.62 -11.40 3.26
N ASP A 198 -14.75 -10.82 2.85
CA ASP A 198 -15.17 -10.73 1.45
C ASP A 198 -14.66 -9.47 0.74
N THR A 199 -13.95 -8.56 1.44
CA THR A 199 -13.38 -7.35 0.84
C THR A 199 -12.03 -7.66 0.22
N ARG A 200 -12.00 -7.81 -1.12
CA ARG A 200 -10.80 -8.23 -1.89
C ARG A 200 -10.92 -7.90 -3.37
N PHE A 201 -9.80 -7.91 -4.07
CA PHE A 201 -9.83 -7.82 -5.54
C PHE A 201 -10.36 -9.11 -6.19
N PHE A 202 -11.09 -8.97 -7.29
CA PHE A 202 -11.56 -10.12 -8.09
C PHE A 202 -10.43 -10.81 -8.86
N SER A 203 -9.46 -10.05 -9.30
CA SER A 203 -8.28 -10.54 -10.01
C SER A 203 -7.02 -10.11 -9.27
N PRO A 204 -6.73 -10.74 -8.12
CA PRO A 204 -5.58 -10.39 -7.31
C PRO A 204 -4.27 -10.84 -7.99
N SER A 205 -3.19 -10.17 -7.61
CA SER A 205 -1.82 -10.54 -7.95
C SER A 205 -1.08 -10.98 -6.69
N GLU A 206 -0.42 -12.13 -6.76
CA GLU A 206 0.44 -12.60 -5.68
C GLU A 206 1.88 -12.05 -5.77
N GLU A 207 2.20 -11.37 -6.89
CA GLU A 207 3.49 -10.73 -7.07
C GLU A 207 3.59 -9.43 -6.25
N THR A 208 4.81 -9.07 -5.88
CA THR A 208 5.11 -7.80 -5.18
C THR A 208 4.39 -7.64 -3.84
N THR A 209 4.12 -8.75 -3.14
CA THR A 209 3.36 -8.77 -1.88
C THR A 209 4.24 -8.74 -0.63
N LEU A 210 5.54 -8.45 -0.75
CA LEU A 210 6.39 -8.18 0.40
C LEU A 210 5.87 -6.97 1.15
N THR A 211 5.62 -7.13 2.44
CA THR A 211 5.16 -6.02 3.29
C THR A 211 6.26 -5.02 3.56
N VAL A 212 5.90 -3.79 3.86
CA VAL A 212 6.84 -2.78 4.36
C VAL A 212 7.13 -3.05 5.84
N PRO A 213 8.41 -3.15 6.27
CA PRO A 213 9.63 -2.73 5.59
C PRO A 213 10.47 -3.85 4.96
N SER A 214 9.93 -5.03 4.72
CA SER A 214 10.73 -6.16 4.22
C SER A 214 11.30 -5.94 2.82
N ALA A 215 10.81 -4.95 2.07
CA ALA A 215 11.35 -4.51 0.80
C ALA A 215 12.63 -3.64 0.92
N ALA A 216 13.09 -3.32 2.14
CA ALA A 216 14.31 -2.55 2.35
C ALA A 216 15.55 -3.32 1.83
N GLY A 217 16.45 -2.63 1.13
CA GLY A 217 17.54 -3.27 0.40
C GLY A 217 18.68 -3.83 1.26
N LYS A 218 18.78 -3.44 2.55
CA LYS A 218 19.85 -3.84 3.47
C LYS A 218 19.38 -4.68 4.66
N VAL A 219 18.12 -5.11 4.65
CA VAL A 219 17.60 -6.03 5.66
C VAL A 219 17.63 -7.46 5.13
N ILE A 220 17.61 -8.43 6.03
CA ILE A 220 17.37 -9.84 5.69
C ILE A 220 15.87 -10.07 5.72
N THR A 221 15.26 -10.34 4.57
CA THR A 221 13.85 -10.68 4.49
C THR A 221 13.65 -12.16 4.73
N CYS A 222 12.92 -12.51 5.78
CA CYS A 222 12.61 -13.87 6.13
C CYS A 222 11.24 -14.26 5.57
N LEU A 223 11.22 -15.25 4.66
CA LEU A 223 9.99 -15.83 4.12
C LEU A 223 9.40 -16.81 5.13
N LEU A 224 8.12 -16.67 5.43
CA LEU A 224 7.37 -17.66 6.21
C LEU A 224 6.84 -18.73 5.24
N TYR A 225 7.34 -19.95 5.37
CA TYR A 225 6.97 -21.08 4.50
C TYR A 225 5.58 -21.64 4.82
N THR A 226 5.11 -21.49 6.04
CA THR A 226 3.76 -21.89 6.46
C THR A 226 3.29 -20.97 7.56
N SER A 227 2.14 -20.35 7.36
CA SER A 227 1.31 -19.94 8.50
C SER A 227 0.68 -21.22 9.05
N PRO A 228 0.95 -21.65 10.28
CA PRO A 228 0.11 -22.67 10.88
C PRO A 228 -1.29 -22.08 11.01
N SER A 229 -2.23 -22.67 10.29
CA SER A 229 -3.66 -22.43 10.43
C SER A 229 -4.16 -22.75 11.82
#